data_25fab8eaa24f5757b5eacfdfa10e4c7f
#
_entry.id   25fab8eaa24f5757b5eacfdfa10e4c7f
#
_cell.length_a   1.000
_cell.length_b   1.000
_cell.length_c   1.000
_cell.angle_alpha   90.00
_cell.angle_beta   90.00
_cell.angle_gamma   90.00
#
_symmetry.space_group_name_H-M   'P 1'
#
loop_
_entity.id
_entity.type
_entity.pdbx_description
1 polymer ?
#
loop_
_entity_poly.entity_id
_entity_poly.type
_entity_poly.pdbx_seq_one_letter_code
_entity_poly.pdbx_strand_id
1 'polypeptide(L)'
;MKRLFSGDFAHKVGYSLISVVIFAIFFAGMIFLTNPTGTILDTGWTLETAEDIRAVTLPYTEDVDEKVTRTYRVTFPYVDADTLVIPRPSANAMLVFLNGQQVYSTGNIRQPTANIWNMLHLVSLPVNLMREENVLEIVLGRDNTIGLQVYPFLASRQEVFLKISLANWLSSDFLLIAIGAALMIGVFLIRLSRTFKHRQSPEVFMGHAAILSAIYCFDF
;
A
#
# COMPACT_ATOMS: atom_id res chain seq x y z
N MET A 1 -13.20 24.28 -44.64
CA MET A 1 -12.72 23.08 -43.94
C MET A 1 -11.20 23.12 -43.60
N LYS A 2 -10.55 24.29 -43.47
CA LYS A 2 -9.08 24.42 -43.21
C LYS A 2 -8.72 25.08 -41.85
N ARG A 3 -9.65 25.19 -40.87
CA ARG A 3 -9.40 25.83 -39.56
C ARG A 3 -9.48 24.87 -38.36
N LEU A 4 -9.49 23.55 -38.56
CA LEU A 4 -9.62 22.58 -37.49
C LEU A 4 -8.29 22.15 -36.85
N PHE A 5 -7.15 22.59 -37.40
CA PHE A 5 -5.83 22.35 -36.82
C PHE A 5 -5.09 23.66 -36.64
N SER A 6 -5.61 24.54 -35.76
CA SER A 6 -4.77 25.63 -35.23
C SER A 6 -3.65 25.02 -34.41
N GLY A 7 -2.44 25.57 -34.45
CA GLY A 7 -1.29 25.03 -33.70
C GLY A 7 -1.61 24.83 -32.20
N ASP A 8 -2.51 25.64 -31.64
CA ASP A 8 -3.00 25.53 -30.26
C ASP A 8 -3.73 24.21 -29.97
N PHE A 9 -4.55 23.72 -30.92
CA PHE A 9 -5.21 22.43 -30.80
C PHE A 9 -4.22 21.26 -30.83
N ALA A 10 -3.24 21.28 -31.73
CA ALA A 10 -2.21 20.27 -31.83
C ALA A 10 -1.35 20.21 -30.55
N HIS A 11 -0.99 21.35 -29.96
CA HIS A 11 -0.28 21.41 -28.68
C HIS A 11 -1.12 20.82 -27.52
N LYS A 12 -2.41 21.17 -27.43
CA LYS A 12 -3.31 20.63 -26.38
C LYS A 12 -3.45 19.11 -26.48
N VAL A 13 -3.62 18.60 -27.69
CA VAL A 13 -3.66 17.14 -27.94
C VAL A 13 -2.32 16.49 -27.58
N GLY A 14 -1.20 17.13 -27.96
CA GLY A 14 0.14 16.65 -27.62
C GLY A 14 0.36 16.56 -26.09
N TYR A 15 0.00 17.58 -25.34
CA TYR A 15 0.11 17.55 -23.87
C TYR A 15 -0.80 16.48 -23.24
N SER A 16 -2.03 16.33 -23.74
CA SER A 16 -2.93 15.27 -23.25
C SER A 16 -2.37 13.88 -23.50
N LEU A 17 -1.81 13.63 -24.67
CA LEU A 17 -1.20 12.34 -25.03
C LEU A 17 0.02 12.06 -24.13
N ILE A 18 0.90 13.04 -23.92
CA ILE A 18 2.05 12.90 -23.01
C ILE A 18 1.58 12.56 -21.61
N SER A 19 0.56 13.25 -21.09
CA SER A 19 0.02 12.97 -19.76
C SER A 19 -0.54 11.55 -19.64
N VAL A 20 -1.26 11.07 -20.65
CA VAL A 20 -1.78 9.70 -20.70
C VAL A 20 -0.65 8.67 -20.72
N VAL A 21 0.41 8.92 -21.50
CA VAL A 21 1.58 8.03 -21.58
C VAL A 21 2.31 7.98 -20.24
N ILE A 22 2.55 9.14 -19.60
CA ILE A 22 3.19 9.19 -18.28
C ILE A 22 2.35 8.41 -17.25
N PHE A 23 1.02 8.63 -17.24
CA PHE A 23 0.13 7.90 -16.34
C PHE A 23 0.15 6.38 -16.59
N ALA A 24 0.13 5.97 -17.86
CA ALA A 24 0.19 4.54 -18.23
C ALA A 24 1.52 3.89 -17.78
N ILE A 25 2.64 4.58 -17.97
CA ILE A 25 3.97 4.12 -17.51
C ILE A 25 3.99 4.00 -15.99
N PHE A 26 3.48 5.01 -15.28
CA PHE A 26 3.40 4.98 -13.82
C PHE A 26 2.54 3.83 -13.33
N PHE A 27 1.36 3.63 -13.92
CA PHE A 27 0.44 2.57 -13.54
C PHE A 27 1.01 1.17 -13.84
N ALA A 28 1.61 0.98 -15.01
CA ALA A 28 2.30 -0.26 -15.36
C ALA A 28 3.49 -0.54 -14.41
N GLY A 29 4.24 0.50 -14.06
CA GLY A 29 5.32 0.40 -13.07
C GLY A 29 4.80 -0.02 -11.69
N MET A 30 3.69 0.54 -11.22
CA MET A 30 3.07 0.15 -9.95
C MET A 30 2.60 -1.32 -9.96
N ILE A 31 1.95 -1.77 -11.04
CA ILE A 31 1.57 -3.18 -11.20
C ILE A 31 2.81 -4.07 -11.14
N PHE A 32 3.86 -3.73 -11.87
CA PHE A 32 5.10 -4.50 -11.86
C PHE A 32 5.72 -4.59 -10.47
N LEU A 33 5.75 -3.48 -9.71
CA LEU A 33 6.33 -3.41 -8.38
C LEU A 33 5.52 -4.21 -7.35
N THR A 34 4.20 -4.30 -7.50
CA THR A 34 3.32 -4.97 -6.56
C THR A 34 3.03 -6.43 -6.90
N ASN A 35 3.39 -6.89 -8.11
CA ASN A 35 3.22 -8.29 -8.50
C ASN A 35 4.06 -9.22 -7.63
N PRO A 36 3.47 -10.28 -7.06
CA PRO A 36 4.21 -11.26 -6.26
C PRO A 36 5.26 -11.98 -7.12
N THR A 37 6.44 -12.17 -6.55
CA THR A 37 7.52 -12.96 -7.15
C THR A 37 7.96 -13.99 -6.12
N GLY A 38 7.84 -15.28 -6.45
CA GLY A 38 8.18 -16.38 -5.54
C GLY A 38 6.99 -17.31 -5.25
N THR A 39 7.04 -18.04 -4.14
CA THR A 39 6.02 -19.02 -3.75
C THR A 39 4.87 -18.32 -3.04
N ILE A 40 3.69 -18.30 -3.67
CA ILE A 40 2.48 -17.70 -3.10
C ILE A 40 1.86 -18.67 -2.10
N LEU A 41 1.48 -18.17 -0.93
CA LEU A 41 0.75 -18.91 0.09
C LEU A 41 -0.76 -18.64 -0.09
N ASP A 42 -1.39 -19.30 -1.06
CA ASP A 42 -2.77 -19.06 -1.49
C ASP A 42 -3.81 -19.97 -0.84
N THR A 43 -3.39 -21.12 -0.32
CA THR A 43 -4.28 -22.16 0.20
C THR A 43 -3.88 -22.64 1.60
N GLY A 44 -4.78 -23.36 2.27
CA GLY A 44 -4.52 -23.99 3.56
C GLY A 44 -4.58 -23.04 4.76
N TRP A 45 -5.15 -21.85 4.60
CA TRP A 45 -5.27 -20.90 5.69
C TRP A 45 -6.39 -21.26 6.65
N THR A 46 -6.11 -21.10 7.94
CA THR A 46 -7.11 -21.11 9.02
C THR A 46 -7.08 -19.76 9.73
N LEU A 47 -8.27 -19.32 10.14
CA LEU A 47 -8.46 -18.14 10.96
C LEU A 47 -8.87 -18.56 12.35
N GLU A 48 -8.10 -18.16 13.34
CA GLU A 48 -8.40 -18.33 14.75
C GLU A 48 -8.92 -17.01 15.33
N THR A 49 -10.10 -17.06 15.91
CA THR A 49 -10.76 -15.97 16.62
C THR A 49 -10.83 -16.31 18.11
N ALA A 50 -11.41 -15.44 18.92
CA ALA A 50 -11.64 -15.74 20.34
C ALA A 50 -12.68 -16.89 20.55
N GLU A 51 -13.50 -17.15 19.54
CA GLU A 51 -14.65 -18.06 19.65
C GLU A 51 -14.44 -19.38 18.89
N ASP A 52 -13.76 -19.33 17.73
CA ASP A 52 -13.62 -20.51 16.86
C ASP A 52 -12.30 -20.53 16.05
N ILE A 53 -12.04 -21.69 15.44
CA ILE A 53 -11.01 -21.86 14.42
C ILE A 53 -11.69 -22.38 13.16
N ARG A 54 -11.56 -21.64 12.03
CA ARG A 54 -12.19 -22.00 10.77
C ARG A 54 -11.23 -21.89 9.58
N ALA A 55 -11.45 -22.72 8.56
CA ALA A 55 -10.75 -22.57 7.30
C ALA A 55 -11.21 -21.30 6.58
N VAL A 56 -10.26 -20.56 5.99
CA VAL A 56 -10.54 -19.36 5.21
C VAL A 56 -9.77 -19.40 3.89
N THR A 57 -10.36 -18.77 2.88
CA THR A 57 -9.70 -18.59 1.58
C THR A 57 -9.29 -17.12 1.47
N LEU A 58 -8.02 -16.86 1.23
CA LEU A 58 -7.54 -15.51 0.96
C LEU A 58 -7.94 -15.07 -0.46
N PRO A 59 -8.06 -13.77 -0.75
CA PRO A 59 -8.06 -12.67 0.21
C PRO A 59 -9.28 -12.72 1.14
N TYR A 60 -9.08 -12.41 2.42
CA TYR A 60 -10.13 -12.42 3.42
C TYR A 60 -10.03 -11.20 4.33
N THR A 61 -11.13 -10.49 4.47
CA THR A 61 -11.28 -9.39 5.44
C THR A 61 -12.67 -9.46 6.09
N GLU A 62 -12.78 -9.03 7.32
CA GLU A 62 -14.05 -8.87 8.03
C GLU A 62 -14.11 -7.51 8.74
N ASP A 63 -15.30 -6.94 8.83
CA ASP A 63 -15.53 -5.73 9.59
C ASP A 63 -15.75 -6.09 11.05
N VAL A 64 -15.17 -5.30 11.94
CA VAL A 64 -15.25 -5.48 13.39
C VAL A 64 -15.58 -4.14 14.05
N ASP A 65 -16.46 -4.16 15.03
CA ASP A 65 -16.96 -2.94 15.71
C ASP A 65 -16.09 -2.55 16.92
N GLU A 66 -15.19 -3.43 17.33
CA GLU A 66 -14.32 -3.23 18.49
C GLU A 66 -12.89 -3.73 18.22
N LYS A 67 -11.99 -3.41 19.14
CA LYS A 67 -10.60 -3.89 19.07
C LYS A 67 -10.55 -5.41 19.19
N VAL A 68 -10.12 -6.04 18.11
CA VAL A 68 -9.98 -7.50 18.04
C VAL A 68 -8.58 -7.90 17.61
N THR A 69 -8.27 -9.15 17.92
CA THR A 69 -7.09 -9.84 17.40
C THR A 69 -7.54 -11.04 16.58
N ARG A 70 -6.89 -11.27 15.45
CA ARG A 70 -7.12 -12.40 14.54
C ARG A 70 -5.82 -13.07 14.21
N THR A 71 -5.77 -14.39 14.33
CA THR A 71 -4.59 -15.20 13.98
C THR A 71 -4.86 -15.97 12.71
N TYR A 72 -4.09 -15.67 11.67
CA TYR A 72 -4.08 -16.40 10.41
C TYR A 72 -2.94 -17.41 10.46
N ARG A 73 -3.24 -18.70 10.25
CA ARG A 73 -2.26 -19.79 10.29
C ARG A 73 -2.26 -20.54 8.97
N VAL A 74 -1.07 -20.86 8.46
CA VAL A 74 -0.88 -21.74 7.29
C VAL A 74 0.32 -22.64 7.51
N THR A 75 0.22 -23.87 7.00
CA THR A 75 1.33 -24.82 6.95
C THR A 75 1.86 -24.90 5.52
N PHE A 76 3.19 -24.88 5.36
CA PHE A 76 3.83 -24.96 4.06
C PHE A 76 5.12 -25.80 4.12
N PRO A 77 5.48 -26.48 3.02
CA PRO A 77 6.73 -27.24 2.95
C PRO A 77 7.95 -26.34 2.94
N TYR A 78 9.13 -26.91 3.12
CA TYR A 78 10.38 -26.17 2.97
C TYR A 78 10.46 -25.50 1.60
N VAL A 79 10.79 -24.22 1.60
CA VAL A 79 11.06 -23.41 0.42
C VAL A 79 12.39 -22.71 0.63
N ASP A 80 13.24 -22.68 -0.39
CA ASP A 80 14.49 -21.92 -0.35
C ASP A 80 14.21 -20.41 -0.50
N ALA A 81 13.72 -19.83 0.58
CA ALA A 81 13.35 -18.43 0.69
C ALA A 81 13.72 -17.93 2.08
N ASP A 82 14.30 -16.73 2.15
CA ASP A 82 14.72 -16.09 3.39
C ASP A 82 13.81 -14.91 3.80
N THR A 83 12.78 -14.66 3.01
CA THR A 83 11.89 -13.50 3.21
C THR A 83 10.44 -13.87 2.92
N LEU A 84 9.56 -13.54 3.87
CA LEU A 84 8.12 -13.52 3.68
C LEU A 84 7.69 -12.08 3.38
N VAL A 85 6.91 -11.90 2.33
CA VAL A 85 6.28 -10.64 1.99
C VAL A 85 4.81 -10.71 2.37
N ILE A 86 4.36 -9.76 3.19
CA ILE A 86 2.95 -9.60 3.56
C ILE A 86 2.46 -8.28 2.94
N PRO A 87 1.70 -8.34 1.82
CA PRO A 87 1.25 -7.15 1.15
C PRO A 87 0.04 -6.53 1.85
N ARG A 88 0.17 -5.27 2.26
CA ARG A 88 -0.94 -4.41 2.71
C ARG A 88 -1.97 -5.09 3.60
N PRO A 89 -1.60 -5.62 4.77
CA PRO A 89 -2.55 -6.23 5.69
C PRO A 89 -3.55 -5.18 6.17
N SER A 90 -4.84 -5.50 6.23
CA SER A 90 -5.84 -4.64 6.85
C SER A 90 -5.69 -4.75 8.36
N ALA A 91 -4.76 -4.01 8.94
CA ALA A 91 -4.40 -4.06 10.36
C ALA A 91 -3.71 -2.78 10.83
N ASN A 92 -3.74 -2.54 12.14
CA ASN A 92 -3.01 -1.48 12.82
C ASN A 92 -1.80 -2.01 13.62
N ALA A 93 -1.74 -3.32 13.83
CA ALA A 93 -0.60 -4.00 14.43
C ALA A 93 -0.50 -5.42 13.88
N MET A 94 0.73 -5.93 13.79
CA MET A 94 1.00 -7.27 13.28
C MET A 94 2.17 -7.91 14.02
N LEU A 95 2.01 -9.18 14.39
CA LEU A 95 3.08 -10.07 14.82
C LEU A 95 3.16 -11.24 13.84
N VAL A 96 4.36 -11.72 13.56
CA VAL A 96 4.55 -12.91 12.72
C VAL A 96 5.41 -13.91 13.48
N PHE A 97 4.94 -15.15 13.49
CA PHE A 97 5.64 -16.29 14.10
C PHE A 97 5.93 -17.33 13.03
N LEU A 98 7.13 -17.88 13.07
CA LEU A 98 7.53 -19.05 12.29
C LEU A 98 7.86 -20.19 13.26
N ASN A 99 7.13 -21.30 13.13
CA ASN A 99 7.31 -22.48 13.98
C ASN A 99 7.23 -22.17 15.48
N GLY A 100 6.33 -21.22 15.86
CA GLY A 100 6.12 -20.78 17.23
C GLY A 100 7.10 -19.72 17.74
N GLN A 101 8.12 -19.34 16.95
CA GLN A 101 9.04 -18.27 17.31
C GLN A 101 8.68 -16.96 16.61
N GLN A 102 8.59 -15.85 17.37
CA GLN A 102 8.32 -14.54 16.81
C GLN A 102 9.50 -14.07 15.95
N VAL A 103 9.23 -13.79 14.67
CA VAL A 103 10.22 -13.31 13.69
C VAL A 103 9.99 -11.85 13.27
N TYR A 104 8.79 -11.31 13.53
CA TYR A 104 8.48 -9.93 13.17
C TYR A 104 7.43 -9.32 14.10
N SER A 105 7.52 -7.99 14.29
CA SER A 105 6.53 -7.20 15.03
C SER A 105 6.46 -5.80 14.46
N THR A 106 5.25 -5.29 14.27
CA THR A 106 5.00 -3.89 13.92
C THR A 106 3.71 -3.40 14.56
N GLY A 107 3.69 -2.15 15.01
CA GLY A 107 2.59 -1.63 15.81
C GLY A 107 2.52 -2.27 17.20
N ASN A 108 1.49 -1.92 17.97
CA ASN A 108 1.24 -2.49 19.29
C ASN A 108 -0.07 -3.27 19.29
N ILE A 109 0.00 -4.59 19.45
CA ILE A 109 -1.19 -5.45 19.39
C ILE A 109 -2.21 -5.14 20.49
N ARG A 110 -1.76 -4.64 21.64
CA ARG A 110 -2.64 -4.25 22.77
C ARG A 110 -3.33 -2.91 22.54
N GLN A 111 -2.70 -2.03 21.76
CA GLN A 111 -3.19 -0.71 21.39
C GLN A 111 -2.92 -0.47 19.91
N PRO A 112 -3.72 -1.08 19.01
CA PRO A 112 -3.47 -1.03 17.57
C PRO A 112 -3.87 0.34 17.01
N THR A 113 -2.92 1.28 16.95
CA THR A 113 -3.11 2.66 16.45
C THR A 113 -2.17 3.00 15.29
N ALA A 114 -1.24 2.12 14.95
CA ALA A 114 -0.30 2.37 13.87
C ALA A 114 -0.97 2.22 12.51
N ASN A 115 -0.49 2.98 11.53
CA ASN A 115 -0.90 2.84 10.14
C ASN A 115 0.06 1.92 9.40
N ILE A 116 -0.27 0.63 9.29
CA ILE A 116 0.54 -0.39 8.63
C ILE A 116 -0.10 -0.94 7.34
N TRP A 117 -1.35 -0.58 7.08
CA TRP A 117 -2.16 -1.16 6.01
C TRP A 117 -1.76 -0.71 4.59
N ASN A 118 -1.03 0.39 4.46
CA ASN A 118 -0.60 0.94 3.17
C ASN A 118 0.79 0.44 2.71
N MET A 119 1.44 -0.43 3.49
CA MET A 119 2.80 -0.90 3.25
C MET A 119 2.85 -2.39 2.90
N LEU A 120 3.87 -2.75 2.14
CA LEU A 120 4.29 -4.14 1.99
C LEU A 120 5.35 -4.45 3.05
N HIS A 121 5.11 -5.47 3.86
CA HIS A 121 6.01 -5.83 4.96
C HIS A 121 6.98 -6.93 4.52
N LEU A 122 8.28 -6.68 4.72
CA LEU A 122 9.35 -7.64 4.52
C LEU A 122 9.70 -8.29 5.86
N VAL A 123 9.41 -9.56 6.01
CA VAL A 123 9.70 -10.34 7.21
C VAL A 123 10.85 -11.28 6.92
N SER A 124 11.97 -11.12 7.63
CA SER A 124 13.10 -12.02 7.49
C SER A 124 12.79 -13.36 8.13
N LEU A 125 13.00 -14.44 7.38
CA LEU A 125 12.83 -15.81 7.86
C LEU A 125 14.21 -16.40 8.17
N PRO A 126 14.55 -16.59 9.45
CA PRO A 126 15.83 -17.19 9.81
C PRO A 126 15.94 -18.64 9.32
N VAL A 127 16.98 -18.97 8.58
CA VAL A 127 17.18 -20.30 8.00
C VAL A 127 17.20 -21.42 9.07
N ASN A 128 17.73 -21.12 10.24
CA ASN A 128 17.76 -22.06 11.38
C ASN A 128 16.39 -22.39 11.97
N LEU A 129 15.35 -21.63 11.62
CA LEU A 129 13.97 -21.90 12.03
C LEU A 129 13.18 -22.67 10.98
N MET A 130 13.66 -22.72 9.73
CA MET A 130 13.00 -23.43 8.64
C MET A 130 13.14 -24.96 8.83
N ARG A 131 12.05 -25.67 8.56
CA ARG A 131 11.90 -27.14 8.70
C ARG A 131 11.38 -27.73 7.40
N GLU A 132 11.28 -29.06 7.32
CA GLU A 132 10.62 -29.73 6.19
C GLU A 132 9.15 -29.30 6.05
N GLU A 133 8.47 -29.13 7.18
CA GLU A 133 7.12 -28.56 7.27
C GLU A 133 7.14 -27.38 8.24
N ASN A 134 6.62 -26.25 7.79
CA ASN A 134 6.65 -25.00 8.53
C ASN A 134 5.25 -24.50 8.84
N VAL A 135 5.07 -23.96 10.04
CA VAL A 135 3.85 -23.29 10.47
C VAL A 135 4.12 -21.80 10.54
N LEU A 136 3.40 -21.03 9.74
CA LEU A 136 3.39 -19.57 9.77
C LEU A 136 2.11 -19.08 10.47
N GLU A 137 2.29 -18.16 11.42
CA GLU A 137 1.19 -17.50 12.11
C GLU A 137 1.33 -15.98 11.94
N ILE A 138 0.27 -15.34 11.46
CA ILE A 138 0.19 -13.89 11.32
C ILE A 138 -0.93 -13.40 12.24
N VAL A 139 -0.54 -12.71 13.30
CA VAL A 139 -1.47 -12.15 14.29
C VAL A 139 -1.69 -10.68 13.92
N LEU A 140 -2.94 -10.33 13.61
CA LEU A 140 -3.37 -8.98 13.26
C LEU A 140 -4.19 -8.37 14.40
N GLY A 141 -4.03 -7.07 14.62
CA GLY A 141 -4.82 -6.29 15.57
C GLY A 141 -5.41 -5.05 14.92
N ARG A 142 -6.72 -4.83 15.07
CA ARG A 142 -7.43 -3.64 14.57
C ARG A 142 -8.79 -3.47 15.24
N ASP A 143 -9.40 -2.28 15.03
CA ASP A 143 -10.72 -1.88 15.53
C ASP A 143 -11.72 -1.50 14.41
N ASN A 144 -11.47 -1.94 13.21
CA ASN A 144 -12.30 -1.71 12.02
C ASN A 144 -12.21 -2.93 11.10
N THR A 145 -11.99 -2.78 9.81
CA THR A 145 -11.79 -3.89 8.87
C THR A 145 -10.46 -4.59 9.10
N ILE A 146 -10.46 -5.89 9.42
CA ILE A 146 -9.25 -6.67 9.71
C ILE A 146 -9.10 -7.83 8.72
N GLY A 147 -7.87 -8.10 8.25
CA GLY A 147 -7.58 -9.27 7.43
C GLY A 147 -6.40 -9.15 6.48
N LEU A 148 -6.25 -10.17 5.63
CA LEU A 148 -5.24 -10.25 4.59
C LEU A 148 -5.89 -10.01 3.22
N GLN A 149 -5.66 -8.83 2.65
CA GLN A 149 -6.26 -8.40 1.38
C GLN A 149 -5.56 -8.97 0.14
N VAL A 150 -4.35 -9.47 0.31
CA VAL A 150 -3.53 -10.05 -0.76
C VAL A 150 -2.80 -11.26 -0.19
N TYR A 151 -2.52 -12.25 -1.02
CA TYR A 151 -1.77 -13.43 -0.63
C TYR A 151 -0.36 -13.08 -0.15
N PRO A 152 0.06 -13.52 1.04
CA PRO A 152 1.46 -13.53 1.42
C PRO A 152 2.27 -14.46 0.51
N PHE A 153 3.54 -14.14 0.28
CA PHE A 153 4.41 -14.96 -0.55
C PHE A 153 5.84 -15.02 -0.01
N LEU A 154 6.52 -16.10 -0.33
CA LEU A 154 7.90 -16.38 0.05
C LEU A 154 8.82 -16.09 -1.12
N ALA A 155 9.93 -15.40 -0.88
CA ALA A 155 10.89 -15.04 -1.90
C ALA A 155 12.30 -14.88 -1.33
N SER A 156 13.30 -14.81 -2.21
CA SER A 156 14.63 -14.36 -1.83
C SER A 156 14.63 -12.84 -1.58
N ARG A 157 15.27 -12.42 -0.48
CA ARG A 157 15.42 -10.99 -0.15
C ARG A 157 16.07 -10.20 -1.27
N GLN A 158 17.04 -10.77 -1.97
CA GLN A 158 17.74 -10.10 -3.06
C GLN A 158 16.79 -9.73 -4.21
N GLU A 159 15.81 -10.58 -4.50
CA GLU A 159 14.85 -10.36 -5.58
C GLU A 159 13.78 -9.33 -5.24
N VAL A 160 13.35 -9.28 -3.98
CA VAL A 160 12.18 -8.48 -3.59
C VAL A 160 12.53 -7.17 -2.89
N PHE A 161 13.72 -7.05 -2.28
CA PHE A 161 14.06 -5.90 -1.44
C PHE A 161 13.93 -4.56 -2.17
N LEU A 162 14.59 -4.42 -3.32
CA LEU A 162 14.57 -3.17 -4.09
C LEU A 162 13.15 -2.87 -4.60
N LYS A 163 12.47 -3.89 -5.10
CA LYS A 163 11.11 -3.79 -5.64
C LYS A 163 10.12 -3.33 -4.58
N ILE A 164 10.12 -3.97 -3.41
CA ILE A 164 9.23 -3.64 -2.29
C ILE A 164 9.58 -2.29 -1.67
N SER A 165 10.88 -2.00 -1.49
CA SER A 165 11.32 -0.70 -0.98
C SER A 165 10.88 0.46 -1.87
N LEU A 166 11.00 0.30 -3.20
CA LEU A 166 10.54 1.30 -4.16
C LEU A 166 9.01 1.42 -4.15
N ALA A 167 8.28 0.30 -4.07
CA ALA A 167 6.82 0.31 -3.96
C ALA A 167 6.35 1.04 -2.70
N ASN A 168 6.97 0.77 -1.54
CA ASN A 168 6.67 1.45 -0.30
C ASN A 168 7.01 2.94 -0.34
N TRP A 169 8.17 3.30 -0.92
CA TRP A 169 8.55 4.70 -1.08
C TRP A 169 7.54 5.46 -1.96
N LEU A 170 7.09 4.88 -3.07
CA LEU A 170 6.10 5.49 -3.95
C LEU A 170 4.72 5.59 -3.30
N SER A 171 4.31 4.62 -2.49
CA SER A 171 2.97 4.59 -1.88
C SER A 171 2.85 5.40 -0.60
N SER A 172 3.94 5.68 0.12
CA SER A 172 3.90 6.46 1.37
C SER A 172 4.74 7.72 1.32
N ASP A 173 6.05 7.63 1.13
CA ASP A 173 6.94 8.79 1.25
C ASP A 173 6.72 9.80 0.11
N PHE A 174 6.61 9.30 -1.13
CA PHE A 174 6.36 10.16 -2.29
C PHE A 174 4.99 10.85 -2.21
N LEU A 175 3.97 10.17 -1.67
CA LEU A 175 2.64 10.76 -1.45
C LEU A 175 2.72 11.96 -0.51
N LEU A 176 3.44 11.85 0.61
CA LEU A 176 3.63 12.96 1.54
C LEU A 176 4.33 14.16 0.90
N ILE A 177 5.35 13.91 0.07
CA ILE A 177 6.03 14.96 -0.71
C ILE A 177 5.06 15.63 -1.68
N ALA A 178 4.24 14.84 -2.39
CA ALA A 178 3.26 15.34 -3.34
C ALA A 178 2.18 16.20 -2.65
N ILE A 179 1.70 15.80 -1.49
CA ILE A 179 0.77 16.58 -0.65
C ILE A 179 1.39 17.92 -0.26
N GLY A 180 2.63 17.91 0.24
CA GLY A 180 3.35 19.14 0.59
C GLY A 180 3.53 20.08 -0.59
N ALA A 181 3.91 19.55 -1.75
CA ALA A 181 4.04 20.32 -2.99
C ALA A 181 2.69 20.90 -3.45
N ALA A 182 1.61 20.13 -3.40
CA ALA A 182 0.27 20.60 -3.74
C ALA A 182 -0.20 21.75 -2.85
N LEU A 183 0.05 21.67 -1.52
CA LEU A 183 -0.24 22.76 -0.58
C LEU A 183 0.54 24.04 -0.92
N MET A 184 1.85 23.92 -1.17
CA MET A 184 2.69 25.07 -1.52
C MET A 184 2.25 25.71 -2.84
N ILE A 185 2.00 24.91 -3.88
CA ILE A 185 1.51 25.39 -5.17
C ILE A 185 0.14 26.06 -5.00
N GLY A 186 -0.76 25.46 -4.25
CA GLY A 186 -2.08 26.01 -3.99
C GLY A 186 -2.02 27.40 -3.33
N VAL A 187 -1.23 27.54 -2.27
CA VAL A 187 -1.02 28.83 -1.58
C VAL A 187 -0.36 29.85 -2.51
N PHE A 188 0.63 29.44 -3.30
CA PHE A 188 1.31 30.30 -4.26
C PHE A 188 0.34 30.84 -5.32
N LEU A 189 -0.48 29.99 -5.94
CA LEU A 189 -1.47 30.39 -6.95
C LEU A 189 -2.50 31.37 -6.38
N ILE A 190 -2.99 31.15 -5.17
CA ILE A 190 -3.93 32.07 -4.50
C ILE A 190 -3.27 33.42 -4.23
N ARG A 191 -2.01 33.44 -3.76
CA ARG A 191 -1.27 34.67 -3.53
C ARG A 191 -1.00 35.42 -4.83
N LEU A 192 -0.57 34.73 -5.88
CA LEU A 192 -0.30 35.27 -7.20
C LEU A 192 -1.54 35.99 -7.76
N SER A 193 -2.70 35.33 -7.71
CA SER A 193 -3.97 35.91 -8.16
C SER A 193 -4.37 37.15 -7.37
N ARG A 194 -4.13 37.20 -6.06
CA ARG A 194 -4.40 38.40 -5.24
C ARG A 194 -3.52 39.58 -5.63
N THR A 195 -2.26 39.31 -6.00
CA THR A 195 -1.31 40.35 -6.44
C THR A 195 -1.76 41.00 -7.75
N PHE A 196 -2.32 40.21 -8.67
CA PHE A 196 -2.81 40.73 -9.98
C PHE A 196 -4.27 41.21 -9.96
N LYS A 197 -4.90 41.34 -8.78
CA LYS A 197 -6.30 41.81 -8.59
C LYS A 197 -7.39 41.05 -9.36
N HIS A 198 -7.11 39.85 -9.82
CA HIS A 198 -8.09 38.99 -10.50
C HIS A 198 -8.79 38.05 -9.51
N ARG A 199 -9.87 38.51 -8.86
CA ARG A 199 -10.60 37.72 -7.83
C ARG A 199 -11.29 36.44 -8.35
N GLN A 200 -11.50 36.34 -9.65
CA GLN A 200 -12.17 35.16 -10.28
C GLN A 200 -11.30 34.55 -11.39
N SER A 201 -9.99 34.54 -11.19
CA SER A 201 -9.08 33.94 -12.15
C SER A 201 -9.05 32.40 -11.98
N PRO A 202 -8.80 31.65 -13.05
CA PRO A 202 -8.64 30.18 -13.00
C PRO A 202 -7.61 29.74 -11.96
N GLU A 203 -6.59 30.56 -11.71
CA GLU A 203 -5.52 30.28 -10.74
C GLU A 203 -6.04 30.19 -9.31
N VAL A 204 -7.07 31.00 -8.94
CA VAL A 204 -7.71 30.90 -7.61
C VAL A 204 -8.39 29.57 -7.44
N PHE A 205 -9.16 29.13 -8.44
CA PHE A 205 -9.86 27.84 -8.39
C PHE A 205 -8.87 26.68 -8.36
N MET A 206 -7.83 26.74 -9.18
CA MET A 206 -6.76 25.72 -9.18
C MET A 206 -6.04 25.68 -7.84
N GLY A 207 -5.75 26.82 -7.24
CA GLY A 207 -5.13 26.90 -5.91
C GLY A 207 -5.99 26.27 -4.82
N HIS A 208 -7.30 26.55 -4.79
CA HIS A 208 -8.21 25.93 -3.85
C HIS A 208 -8.35 24.41 -4.12
N ALA A 209 -8.48 24.02 -5.39
CA ALA A 209 -8.55 22.60 -5.74
C ALA A 209 -7.29 21.83 -5.29
N ALA A 210 -6.09 22.40 -5.47
CA ALA A 210 -4.84 21.79 -5.01
C ALA A 210 -4.81 21.64 -3.48
N ILE A 211 -5.24 22.66 -2.73
CA ILE A 211 -5.28 22.58 -1.25
C ILE A 211 -6.31 21.53 -0.79
N LEU A 212 -7.52 21.55 -1.36
CA LEU A 212 -8.56 20.57 -1.00
C LEU A 212 -8.13 19.13 -1.32
N SER A 213 -7.49 18.92 -2.48
CA SER A 213 -6.94 17.61 -2.84
C SER A 213 -5.85 17.16 -1.87
N ALA A 214 -4.97 18.07 -1.45
CA ALA A 214 -3.94 17.77 -0.47
C ALA A 214 -4.54 17.39 0.89
N ILE A 215 -5.56 18.12 1.36
CA ILE A 215 -6.26 17.82 2.61
C ILE A 215 -6.95 16.45 2.52
N TYR A 216 -7.62 16.17 1.41
CA TYR A 216 -8.28 14.88 1.19
C TYR A 216 -7.28 13.72 1.21
N CYS A 217 -6.11 13.88 0.56
CA CYS A 217 -5.06 12.86 0.56
C CYS A 217 -4.35 12.69 1.92
N PHE A 218 -4.49 13.65 2.84
CA PHE A 218 -3.89 13.57 4.17
C PHE A 218 -4.67 12.68 5.15
N ASP A 219 -5.94 12.41 4.83
CA ASP A 219 -6.86 11.61 5.65
C ASP A 219 -6.79 10.09 5.36
N PHE A 220 -5.77 9.65 4.61
CA PHE A 220 -5.55 8.26 4.26
C PHE A 220 -4.34 7.64 4.95
#